data_4e7a9d53759d97777703fc057ed4fc3e
#
_entry.id   4e7a9d53759d97777703fc057ed4fc3e
#
_cell.length_a   1.000
_cell.length_b   1.000
_cell.length_c   1.000
_cell.angle_alpha   90.00
_cell.angle_beta   90.00
_cell.angle_gamma   90.00
#
_symmetry.space_group_name_H-M   'P 1'
#
loop_
_entity.id
_entity.type
_entity.pdbx_description
1 polymer ?
#
loop_
_entity_poly.entity_id
_entity_poly.type
_entity_poly.pdbx_seq_one_letter_code
_entity_poly.pdbx_strand_id
1 'polypeptide(L)'
;MKGFPKDIISKFDSYKYTDERGFNAINFEDFKNNISYKESFSKKNVFRGMHVQLPPFAQSKYIQVSNGSIIDFIIPLDSSRNDFGNLYHFEISSAESIYYIPPYCAHGFYAIEDTTFKYICFRY
;
A
#
# COMPACT_ATOMS: atom_id res chain seq x y z
N MET A 1 -17.30 28.62 23.28
CA MET A 1 -16.54 27.53 22.65
C MET A 1 -16.38 27.82 21.15
N LYS A 2 -15.20 27.68 20.63
CA LYS A 2 -14.93 27.86 19.20
C LYS A 2 -15.05 26.52 18.49
N GLY A 3 -15.48 26.53 17.23
CA GLY A 3 -15.53 25.33 16.39
C GLY A 3 -14.14 24.90 15.89
N PHE A 4 -14.13 24.07 14.86
CA PHE A 4 -12.90 23.52 14.29
C PHE A 4 -11.99 24.62 13.75
N PRO A 5 -10.69 24.67 14.16
CA PRO A 5 -9.77 25.72 13.77
C PRO A 5 -9.15 25.43 12.40
N LYS A 6 -9.90 25.59 11.34
CA LYS A 6 -9.51 25.21 9.96
C LYS A 6 -8.28 25.93 9.42
N ASP A 7 -7.88 27.05 10.02
CA ASP A 7 -6.67 27.78 9.62
C ASP A 7 -5.40 27.16 10.20
N ILE A 8 -5.54 26.26 11.16
CA ILE A 8 -4.42 25.66 11.91
C ILE A 8 -4.35 24.16 11.64
N ILE A 9 -5.50 23.47 11.62
CA ILE A 9 -5.59 22.02 11.53
C ILE A 9 -6.27 21.62 10.22
N SER A 10 -5.66 20.69 9.50
CA SER A 10 -6.26 20.10 8.32
C SER A 10 -7.08 18.87 8.70
N LYS A 11 -8.20 18.68 8.02
CA LYS A 11 -9.08 17.53 8.21
C LYS A 11 -9.18 16.76 6.90
N PHE A 12 -9.07 15.45 6.99
CA PHE A 12 -9.17 14.57 5.84
C PHE A 12 -10.29 13.56 6.08
N ASP A 13 -11.09 13.30 5.04
CA ASP A 13 -12.16 12.33 5.11
C ASP A 13 -11.68 11.00 4.54
N SER A 14 -12.11 9.90 5.16
CA SER A 14 -11.86 8.56 4.66
C SER A 14 -13.01 8.08 3.81
N TYR A 15 -12.72 7.18 2.86
CA TYR A 15 -13.75 6.52 2.07
C TYR A 15 -13.32 5.10 1.72
N LYS A 16 -14.30 4.24 1.38
CA LYS A 16 -14.07 2.83 1.19
C LYS A 16 -14.83 2.32 -0.03
N TYR A 17 -14.16 1.46 -0.80
CA TYR A 17 -14.73 0.73 -1.92
C TYR A 17 -14.82 -0.73 -1.57
N THR A 18 -15.97 -1.36 -1.82
CA THR A 18 -16.19 -2.79 -1.55
C THR A 18 -16.52 -3.50 -2.86
N ASP A 19 -15.92 -4.66 -3.07
CA ASP A 19 -16.20 -5.54 -4.19
C ASP A 19 -16.11 -7.02 -3.73
N GLU A 20 -16.14 -7.95 -4.67
CA GLU A 20 -16.10 -9.39 -4.36
C GLU A 20 -14.78 -9.85 -3.73
N ARG A 21 -13.70 -9.08 -3.89
CA ARG A 21 -12.39 -9.38 -3.31
C ARG A 21 -12.29 -8.99 -1.84
N GLY A 22 -13.13 -8.06 -1.39
CA GLY A 22 -13.08 -7.45 -0.08
C GLY A 22 -13.30 -5.95 -0.18
N PHE A 23 -12.44 -5.15 0.45
CA PHE A 23 -12.54 -3.69 0.33
C PHE A 23 -11.17 -3.03 0.20
N ASN A 24 -11.17 -1.81 -0.34
CA ASN A 24 -10.08 -0.85 -0.28
C ASN A 24 -10.58 0.41 0.40
N ALA A 25 -9.84 0.87 1.39
CA ALA A 25 -10.14 2.11 2.09
C ALA A 25 -8.99 3.09 1.88
N ILE A 26 -9.34 4.32 1.59
CA ILE A 26 -8.41 5.44 1.63
C ILE A 26 -8.70 6.16 2.93
N ASN A 27 -7.83 5.96 3.94
CA ASN A 27 -8.03 6.53 5.26
C ASN A 27 -7.82 8.03 5.23
N PHE A 28 -6.77 8.48 4.52
CA PHE A 28 -6.62 9.87 4.13
C PHE A 28 -5.64 10.00 2.97
N GLU A 29 -5.79 11.08 2.21
CA GLU A 29 -4.80 11.53 1.23
C GLU A 29 -4.48 12.99 1.48
N ASP A 30 -3.21 13.31 1.61
CA ASP A 30 -2.73 14.68 1.74
C ASP A 30 -1.90 15.04 0.52
N PHE A 31 -2.54 15.67 -0.45
CA PHE A 31 -1.89 16.05 -1.71
C PHE A 31 -0.79 17.12 -1.49
N LYS A 32 -0.96 17.97 -0.50
CA LYS A 32 0.01 19.01 -0.19
C LYS A 32 1.32 18.42 0.34
N ASN A 33 1.24 17.38 1.17
CA ASN A 33 2.40 16.77 1.79
C ASN A 33 2.81 15.45 1.11
N ASN A 34 2.14 15.08 0.02
CA ASN A 34 2.46 13.90 -0.80
C ASN A 34 2.43 12.59 -0.02
N ILE A 35 1.48 12.44 0.88
CA ILE A 35 1.32 11.25 1.69
C ILE A 35 -0.11 10.76 1.64
N SER A 36 -0.29 9.43 1.64
CA SER A 36 -1.60 8.81 1.82
C SER A 36 -1.49 7.59 2.71
N TYR A 37 -2.54 7.32 3.48
CA TYR A 37 -2.68 6.12 4.28
C TYR A 37 -3.88 5.34 3.77
N LYS A 38 -3.64 4.07 3.42
CA LYS A 38 -4.64 3.19 2.83
C LYS A 38 -4.70 1.87 3.57
N GLU A 39 -5.86 1.24 3.52
CA GLU A 39 -6.10 -0.05 4.12
C GLU A 39 -6.91 -0.89 3.16
N SER A 40 -6.59 -2.18 3.04
CA SER A 40 -7.40 -3.10 2.27
C SER A 40 -7.70 -4.35 3.07
N PHE A 41 -8.87 -4.90 2.84
CA PHE A 41 -9.23 -6.24 3.27
C PHE A 41 -9.35 -7.11 2.02
N SER A 42 -8.67 -8.25 2.03
CA SER A 42 -8.70 -9.20 0.93
C SER A 42 -9.10 -10.57 1.45
N LYS A 43 -10.08 -11.17 0.80
CA LYS A 43 -10.49 -12.53 1.10
C LYS A 43 -9.40 -13.51 0.72
N LYS A 44 -9.39 -14.66 1.38
CA LYS A 44 -8.50 -15.78 1.04
C LYS A 44 -8.52 -16.04 -0.47
N ASN A 45 -7.36 -16.29 -1.04
CA ASN A 45 -7.12 -16.59 -2.46
C ASN A 45 -7.23 -15.38 -3.40
N VAL A 46 -7.43 -14.18 -2.88
CA VAL A 46 -7.41 -12.97 -3.71
C VAL A 46 -5.97 -12.57 -4.01
N PHE A 47 -5.71 -12.26 -5.27
CA PHE A 47 -4.46 -11.65 -5.72
C PHE A 47 -4.72 -10.19 -6.09
N ARG A 48 -3.87 -9.30 -5.60
CA ARG A 48 -3.89 -7.88 -5.97
C ARG A 48 -2.53 -7.50 -6.54
N GLY A 49 -2.55 -6.90 -7.69
CA GLY A 49 -1.33 -6.44 -8.34
C GLY A 49 -1.23 -6.92 -9.79
N MET A 50 -0.09 -6.87 -10.40
CA MET A 50 1.11 -6.13 -9.97
C MET A 50 0.91 -4.65 -10.30
N HIS A 51 1.37 -3.77 -9.42
CA HIS A 51 1.22 -2.33 -9.60
C HIS A 51 2.57 -1.63 -9.50
N VAL A 52 2.77 -0.65 -10.36
CA VAL A 52 3.89 0.27 -10.31
C VAL A 52 3.40 1.62 -10.81
N GLN A 53 3.90 2.70 -10.21
CA GLN A 53 3.63 4.04 -10.70
C GLN A 53 4.92 4.63 -11.24
N LEU A 54 4.91 4.94 -12.52
CA LEU A 54 6.06 5.51 -13.20
C LEU A 54 6.17 7.02 -12.95
N PRO A 55 7.38 7.61 -13.04
CA PRO A 55 7.51 9.06 -12.97
C PRO A 55 6.58 9.76 -13.97
N PRO A 56 5.99 10.90 -13.61
CA PRO A 56 6.19 11.70 -12.39
C PRO A 56 5.35 11.25 -11.19
N PHE A 57 4.65 10.12 -11.25
CA PHE A 57 3.73 9.65 -10.21
C PHE A 57 4.34 8.55 -9.33
N ALA A 58 5.65 8.36 -9.38
CA ALA A 58 6.33 7.33 -8.61
C ALA A 58 6.04 7.44 -7.11
N GLN A 59 5.80 6.29 -6.46
CA GLN A 59 5.49 6.21 -5.04
C GLN A 59 6.36 5.17 -4.36
N SER A 60 6.88 5.52 -3.19
CA SER A 60 7.37 4.54 -2.23
C SER A 60 6.26 4.18 -1.26
N LYS A 61 6.37 2.99 -0.64
CA LYS A 61 5.34 2.48 0.28
C LYS A 61 5.98 1.87 1.50
N TYR A 62 5.35 2.09 2.65
CA TYR A 62 5.56 1.26 3.83
C TYR A 62 4.35 0.36 3.97
N ILE A 63 4.56 -0.95 4.06
CA ILE A 63 3.48 -1.94 4.10
C ILE A 63 3.51 -2.74 5.39
N GLN A 64 2.32 -3.16 5.85
CA GLN A 64 2.15 -4.00 7.02
C GLN A 64 0.93 -4.89 6.85
N VAL A 65 1.08 -6.17 7.19
CA VAL A 65 -0.06 -7.07 7.36
C VAL A 65 -0.47 -7.00 8.82
N SER A 66 -1.64 -6.40 9.10
CA SER A 66 -2.11 -6.25 10.47
C SER A 66 -2.89 -7.48 10.97
N ASN A 67 -3.46 -8.26 10.06
CA ASN A 67 -4.16 -9.50 10.35
C ASN A 67 -4.15 -10.38 9.12
N GLY A 68 -3.88 -11.67 9.29
CA GLY A 68 -3.81 -12.63 8.20
C GLY A 68 -2.39 -12.91 7.74
N SER A 69 -2.27 -13.40 6.50
CA SER A 69 -0.98 -13.69 5.87
C SER A 69 -1.06 -13.61 4.36
N ILE A 70 0.04 -13.19 3.75
CA ILE A 70 0.15 -13.01 2.31
C ILE A 70 1.45 -13.62 1.80
N ILE A 71 1.50 -13.90 0.50
CA ILE A 71 2.76 -13.98 -0.25
C ILE A 71 2.90 -12.66 -0.99
N ASP A 72 3.96 -11.94 -0.70
CA ASP A 72 4.26 -10.66 -1.30
C ASP A 72 5.17 -10.86 -2.51
N PHE A 73 4.93 -10.10 -3.59
CA PHE A 73 5.67 -10.20 -4.85
C PHE A 73 6.27 -8.85 -5.20
N ILE A 74 7.57 -8.85 -5.52
CA ILE A 74 8.33 -7.66 -5.88
C ILE A 74 9.08 -7.91 -7.17
N ILE A 75 9.02 -6.96 -8.09
CA ILE A 75 9.83 -6.96 -9.31
C ILE A 75 10.55 -5.62 -9.42
N PRO A 76 11.89 -5.57 -9.28
CA PRO A 76 12.64 -4.35 -9.54
C PRO A 76 12.56 -3.95 -11.00
N LEU A 77 12.22 -2.68 -11.26
CA LEU A 77 12.09 -2.13 -12.61
C LEU A 77 13.07 -0.98 -12.88
N ASP A 78 14.19 -0.96 -12.16
CA ASP A 78 15.31 -0.07 -12.42
C ASP A 78 16.32 -0.81 -13.30
N SER A 79 16.47 -0.38 -14.56
CA SER A 79 17.31 -1.06 -15.55
C SER A 79 18.80 -1.03 -15.22
N SER A 80 19.23 -0.17 -14.28
CA SER A 80 20.63 -0.13 -13.82
C SER A 80 20.96 -1.22 -12.82
N ARG A 81 19.98 -1.92 -12.29
CA ARG A 81 20.17 -3.00 -11.31
C ARG A 81 20.47 -4.32 -11.99
N ASN A 82 21.32 -5.13 -11.35
CA ASN A 82 21.62 -6.48 -11.83
C ASN A 82 20.41 -7.40 -11.77
N ASP A 83 19.47 -7.12 -10.87
CA ASP A 83 18.26 -7.92 -10.67
C ASP A 83 17.03 -7.34 -11.36
N PHE A 84 17.21 -6.42 -12.31
CA PHE A 84 16.12 -5.85 -13.10
C PHE A 84 15.24 -6.95 -13.68
N GLY A 85 13.93 -6.86 -13.39
CA GLY A 85 12.95 -7.79 -13.91
C GLY A 85 12.84 -9.12 -13.16
N ASN A 86 13.68 -9.39 -12.17
CA ASN A 86 13.59 -10.61 -11.38
C ASN A 86 12.39 -10.57 -10.44
N LEU A 87 11.69 -11.70 -10.32
CA LEU A 87 10.59 -11.83 -9.39
C LEU A 87 11.10 -12.32 -8.03
N TYR A 88 10.85 -11.53 -6.99
CA TYR A 88 11.04 -11.95 -5.60
C TYR A 88 9.69 -12.19 -4.95
N HIS A 89 9.63 -13.21 -4.10
CA HIS A 89 8.42 -13.45 -3.30
C HIS A 89 8.81 -13.92 -1.90
N PHE A 90 8.00 -13.55 -0.93
CA PHE A 90 8.21 -13.95 0.46
C PHE A 90 6.89 -13.86 1.22
N GLU A 91 6.78 -14.66 2.27
CA GLU A 91 5.60 -14.66 3.11
C GLU A 91 5.68 -13.56 4.16
N ILE A 92 4.56 -12.85 4.33
CA ILE A 92 4.38 -11.89 5.43
C ILE A 92 3.15 -12.34 6.19
N SER A 93 3.32 -12.63 7.48
CA SER A 93 2.22 -12.95 8.38
C SER A 93 2.35 -12.11 9.64
N SER A 94 1.24 -11.58 10.08
CA SER A 94 1.00 -10.73 11.26
C SER A 94 2.03 -9.65 11.63
N ALA A 95 1.57 -8.74 12.39
CA ALA A 95 1.79 -7.33 12.60
C ALA A 95 3.14 -6.83 13.13
N GLU A 96 4.19 -7.62 13.23
CA GLU A 96 5.41 -7.15 13.89
C GLU A 96 6.37 -6.38 13.00
N SER A 97 6.29 -6.57 11.68
CA SER A 97 7.24 -5.97 10.75
C SER A 97 6.57 -5.04 9.77
N ILE A 98 7.26 -3.96 9.44
CA ILE A 98 6.89 -3.03 8.40
C ILE A 98 7.96 -3.08 7.33
N TYR A 99 7.55 -3.18 6.06
CA TYR A 99 8.47 -3.30 4.93
C TYR A 99 8.41 -2.04 4.08
N TYR A 100 9.57 -1.58 3.64
CA TYR A 100 9.67 -0.45 2.72
C TYR A 100 9.81 -0.95 1.29
N ILE A 101 8.94 -0.49 0.40
CA ILE A 101 8.98 -0.80 -1.04
C ILE A 101 9.41 0.45 -1.80
N PRO A 102 10.57 0.42 -2.46
CA PRO A 102 11.04 1.57 -3.23
C PRO A 102 10.14 1.88 -4.43
N PRO A 103 10.17 3.12 -4.95
CA PRO A 103 9.27 3.54 -6.02
C PRO A 103 9.50 2.84 -7.36
N TYR A 104 10.67 2.22 -7.57
CA TYR A 104 10.99 1.53 -8.82
C TYR A 104 10.50 0.08 -8.85
N CYS A 105 9.84 -0.41 -7.82
CA CYS A 105 9.39 -1.80 -7.76
C CYS A 105 7.92 -1.93 -8.16
N ALA A 106 7.63 -2.90 -9.03
CA ALA A 106 6.27 -3.42 -9.15
C ALA A 106 5.97 -4.27 -7.92
N HIS A 107 4.77 -4.18 -7.40
CA HIS A 107 4.37 -4.80 -6.15
C HIS A 107 2.99 -5.43 -6.27
N GLY A 108 2.83 -6.59 -5.65
CA GLY A 108 1.54 -7.26 -5.54
C GLY A 108 1.56 -8.29 -4.43
N PHE A 109 0.41 -8.86 -4.12
CA PHE A 109 0.34 -9.90 -3.10
C PHE A 109 -0.81 -10.86 -3.34
N TYR A 110 -0.64 -12.07 -2.81
CA TYR A 110 -1.64 -13.12 -2.77
C TYR A 110 -2.04 -13.36 -1.32
N ALA A 111 -3.34 -13.29 -1.03
CA ALA A 111 -3.87 -13.53 0.31
C ALA A 111 -3.98 -15.03 0.56
N ILE A 112 -3.12 -15.56 1.45
CA ILE A 112 -3.15 -16.97 1.86
C ILE A 112 -4.39 -17.24 2.70
N GLU A 113 -4.82 -16.24 3.47
CA GLU A 113 -6.05 -16.26 4.25
C GLU A 113 -6.68 -14.86 4.22
N ASP A 114 -7.84 -14.68 4.83
CA ASP A 114 -8.44 -13.36 4.94
C ASP A 114 -7.45 -12.40 5.60
N THR A 115 -7.14 -11.30 4.92
CA THR A 115 -6.01 -10.44 5.30
C THR A 115 -6.40 -8.97 5.32
N THR A 116 -6.02 -8.27 6.38
CA THR A 116 -6.02 -6.82 6.43
C THR A 116 -4.60 -6.32 6.17
N PHE A 117 -4.48 -5.48 5.16
CA PHE A 117 -3.22 -4.95 4.66
C PHE A 117 -3.25 -3.42 4.76
N LYS A 118 -2.20 -2.86 5.38
CA LYS A 118 -2.09 -1.41 5.59
C LYS A 118 -0.86 -0.89 4.89
N TYR A 119 -0.97 0.29 4.28
CA TYR A 119 0.17 0.90 3.63
C TYR A 119 0.11 2.41 3.63
N ILE A 120 1.29 3.00 3.79
CA ILE A 120 1.51 4.44 3.70
C ILE A 120 2.30 4.69 2.43
N CYS A 121 1.78 5.55 1.56
CA CYS A 121 2.40 5.90 0.30
C CYS A 121 2.95 7.31 0.35
N PHE A 122 4.17 7.48 -0.18
CA PHE A 122 4.80 8.77 -0.38
C PHE A 122 4.99 8.99 -1.87
N ARG A 123 4.50 10.12 -2.39
CA ARG A 123 4.68 10.51 -3.78
C ARG A 123 5.87 11.44 -3.92
N TYR A 124 6.53 11.33 -5.03
CA TYR A 124 7.69 12.15 -5.36
C TYR A 124 7.34 13.17 -6.42
#